data_3539de8c4d7d730fb60d4561ac0bf974
#
_entry.id   3539de8c4d7d730fb60d4561ac0bf974
#
_cell.length_a   1.000
_cell.length_b   1.000
_cell.length_c   1.000
_cell.angle_alpha   90.00
_cell.angle_beta   90.00
_cell.angle_gamma   90.00
#
_symmetry.space_group_name_H-M   'P 1'
#
loop_
_entity.id
_entity.type
_entity.pdbx_description
1 polymer ?
#
loop_
_entity_poly.entity_id
_entity_poly.type
_entity_poly.pdbx_seq_one_letter_code
_entity_poly.pdbx_strand_id
1 'polypeptide(L)'
;MKKIISLTLILLLALSLFAGIGGGYSVSPIGETFGDEHFGGASISGYFSPTGLRNIGKIEADVLLAMKSPVFRGVNLTLSTPIYQTVDHPFNYVFSNRVLWQPTIGVGVQYRNNNNFRAMVEVSPFVFQDAAFMYEILSPYVSFDFEGNYGWGITIMKFSASFGSLK
;
A
#
# COMPACT_ATOMS: atom_id res chain seq x y z
N MET A 1 -25.36 8.92 -15.05
CA MET A 1 -24.40 9.23 -13.98
C MET A 1 -24.98 9.06 -12.57
N LYS A 2 -26.09 9.73 -12.19
CA LYS A 2 -26.67 9.63 -10.83
C LYS A 2 -26.99 8.19 -10.40
N LYS A 3 -27.53 7.33 -11.28
CA LYS A 3 -27.84 5.92 -10.97
C LYS A 3 -26.60 5.07 -10.71
N ILE A 4 -25.49 5.33 -11.40
CA ILE A 4 -24.23 4.61 -11.20
C ILE A 4 -23.64 5.00 -9.84
N ILE A 5 -23.64 6.30 -9.51
CA ILE A 5 -23.16 6.79 -8.21
C ILE A 5 -23.97 6.19 -7.06
N SER A 6 -25.32 6.14 -7.19
CA SER A 6 -26.17 5.52 -6.19
C SER A 6 -25.90 4.03 -6.04
N LEU A 7 -25.69 3.31 -7.15
CA LEU A 7 -25.39 1.87 -7.11
C LEU A 7 -24.03 1.59 -6.45
N THR A 8 -23.03 2.40 -6.77
CA THR A 8 -21.71 2.30 -6.15
C THR A 8 -21.75 2.60 -4.66
N LEU A 9 -22.53 3.61 -4.25
CA LEU A 9 -22.70 3.95 -2.84
C LEU A 9 -23.44 2.84 -2.07
N ILE A 10 -24.49 2.25 -2.67
CA ILE A 10 -25.22 1.12 -2.08
C ILE A 10 -24.32 -0.11 -1.99
N LEU A 11 -23.49 -0.38 -2.99
CA LEU A 11 -22.54 -1.49 -2.97
C LEU A 11 -21.46 -1.29 -1.89
N LEU A 12 -20.94 -0.09 -1.74
CA LEU A 12 -19.99 0.27 -0.67
C LEU A 12 -20.64 0.16 0.71
N LEU A 13 -21.90 0.61 0.88
CA LEU A 13 -22.66 0.46 2.12
C LEU A 13 -22.96 -1.02 2.42
N ALA A 14 -23.34 -1.82 1.43
CA ALA A 14 -23.57 -3.25 1.60
C ALA A 14 -22.28 -3.97 2.01
N LEU A 15 -21.15 -3.66 1.38
CA LEU A 15 -19.83 -4.19 1.75
C LEU A 15 -19.46 -3.79 3.18
N SER A 16 -19.82 -2.58 3.64
CA SER A 16 -19.56 -2.11 5.00
C SER A 16 -20.40 -2.80 6.07
N LEU A 17 -21.59 -3.31 5.73
CA LEU A 17 -22.46 -4.03 6.65
C LEU A 17 -22.05 -5.48 6.88
N PHE A 18 -21.37 -6.10 5.90
CA PHE A 18 -20.96 -7.52 5.96
C PHE A 18 -19.50 -7.74 6.33
N ALA A 19 -18.67 -6.69 6.24
CA ALA A 19 -17.26 -6.76 6.61
C ALA A 19 -16.91 -5.50 7.37
N GLY A 20 -16.27 -5.60 8.52
CA GLY A 20 -15.65 -4.43 9.11
C GLY A 20 -14.69 -3.84 8.06
N ILE A 21 -14.74 -2.55 7.83
CA ILE A 21 -13.87 -1.84 6.90
C ILE A 21 -12.71 -1.28 7.68
N GLY A 22 -11.50 -1.68 7.33
CA GLY A 22 -10.27 -1.02 7.76
C GLY A 22 -9.80 -0.05 6.70
N GLY A 23 -9.26 1.06 7.12
CA GLY A 23 -8.62 2.01 6.24
C GLY A 23 -7.61 2.82 7.02
N GLY A 24 -6.70 3.49 6.32
CA GLY A 24 -5.71 4.31 6.97
C GLY A 24 -5.00 5.21 5.98
N TYR A 25 -4.11 6.02 6.52
CA TYR A 25 -3.21 6.86 5.73
C TYR A 25 -1.79 6.76 6.28
N SER A 26 -0.83 7.02 5.42
CA SER A 26 0.58 7.03 5.78
C SER A 26 1.35 8.10 5.03
N VAL A 27 2.53 8.43 5.57
CA VAL A 27 3.57 9.19 4.87
C VAL A 27 4.85 8.40 4.95
N SER A 28 5.55 8.25 3.83
CA SER A 28 6.70 7.36 3.73
C SER A 28 7.81 7.95 2.88
N PRO A 29 9.08 7.83 3.30
CA PRO A 29 10.20 8.03 2.40
C PRO A 29 10.21 6.95 1.30
N ILE A 30 10.47 7.38 0.07
CA ILE A 30 10.52 6.49 -1.10
C ILE A 30 11.72 6.83 -1.98
N GLY A 31 12.36 5.80 -2.53
CA GLY A 31 13.37 5.91 -3.57
C GLY A 31 13.03 5.01 -4.75
N GLU A 32 13.26 5.48 -5.96
CA GLU A 32 12.98 4.74 -7.20
C GLU A 32 14.07 5.00 -8.23
N THR A 33 14.42 3.98 -8.99
CA THR A 33 15.28 4.06 -10.17
C THR A 33 14.56 3.38 -11.33
N PHE A 34 14.48 4.06 -12.48
CA PHE A 34 13.90 3.53 -13.70
C PHE A 34 14.72 3.98 -14.91
N GLY A 35 15.43 3.04 -15.54
CA GLY A 35 16.47 3.39 -16.49
C GLY A 35 17.51 4.32 -15.87
N ASP A 36 17.75 5.46 -16.48
CA ASP A 36 18.67 6.50 -15.99
C ASP A 36 18.00 7.51 -15.03
N GLU A 37 16.70 7.38 -14.82
CA GLU A 37 15.97 8.27 -13.90
C GLU A 37 16.08 7.79 -12.46
N HIS A 38 16.50 8.70 -11.59
CA HIS A 38 16.53 8.48 -10.14
C HIS A 38 15.58 9.42 -9.43
N PHE A 39 14.75 8.88 -8.57
CA PHE A 39 13.79 9.62 -7.79
C PHE A 39 13.99 9.35 -6.30
N GLY A 40 14.00 10.41 -5.51
CA GLY A 40 13.91 10.36 -4.05
C GLY A 40 12.90 11.37 -3.56
N GLY A 41 12.07 10.97 -2.63
CA GLY A 41 10.99 11.80 -2.12
C GLY A 41 10.20 11.16 -1.01
N ALA A 42 8.93 11.52 -0.95
CA ALA A 42 7.95 10.95 -0.03
C ALA A 42 6.69 10.51 -0.77
N SER A 43 6.00 9.53 -0.24
CA SER A 43 4.64 9.19 -0.64
C SER A 43 3.65 9.55 0.46
N ILE A 44 2.47 9.96 0.05
CA ILE A 44 1.30 10.06 0.90
C ILE A 44 0.34 9.00 0.42
N SER A 45 -0.05 8.10 1.33
CA SER A 45 -0.86 6.93 0.99
C SER A 45 -2.18 6.94 1.73
N GLY A 46 -3.19 6.41 1.04
CA GLY A 46 -4.44 5.99 1.66
C GLY A 46 -4.73 4.54 1.30
N TYR A 47 -5.19 3.74 2.24
CA TYR A 47 -5.55 2.37 1.99
C TYR A 47 -6.95 2.01 2.48
N PHE A 48 -7.49 1.00 1.85
CA PHE A 48 -8.76 0.37 2.18
C PHE A 48 -8.54 -1.14 2.31
N SER A 49 -8.95 -1.71 3.44
CA SER A 49 -8.90 -3.15 3.69
C SER A 49 -10.27 -3.64 4.16
N PRO A 50 -11.02 -4.37 3.33
CA PRO A 50 -12.27 -4.98 3.74
C PRO A 50 -11.98 -6.11 4.74
N THR A 51 -12.53 -6.04 5.94
CA THR A 51 -12.24 -7.03 7.01
C THR A 51 -12.80 -8.41 6.69
N GLY A 52 -13.85 -8.53 5.87
CA GLY A 52 -14.32 -9.80 5.31
C GLY A 52 -13.32 -10.45 4.35
N LEU A 53 -12.34 -9.68 3.91
CA LEU A 53 -11.25 -10.10 3.03
C LEU A 53 -9.92 -10.15 3.78
N ARG A 54 -9.91 -10.49 5.07
CA ARG A 54 -8.68 -10.60 5.89
C ARG A 54 -7.53 -11.33 5.20
N ASN A 55 -7.88 -12.30 4.36
CA ASN A 55 -6.90 -13.09 3.59
C ASN A 55 -6.61 -12.52 2.20
N ILE A 56 -7.31 -11.46 1.76
CA ILE A 56 -7.15 -10.90 0.40
C ILE A 56 -6.32 -9.61 0.43
N GLY A 57 -6.22 -8.94 1.62
CA GLY A 57 -5.29 -7.83 1.78
C GLY A 57 -5.91 -6.44 1.67
N LYS A 58 -5.15 -5.50 1.17
CA LYS A 58 -5.52 -4.07 1.08
C LYS A 58 -5.38 -3.55 -0.34
N ILE A 59 -6.24 -2.58 -0.68
CA ILE A 59 -6.07 -1.70 -1.83
C ILE A 59 -5.47 -0.40 -1.32
N GLU A 60 -4.37 0.02 -1.90
CA GLU A 60 -3.65 1.22 -1.49
C GLU A 60 -3.39 2.14 -2.68
N ALA A 61 -3.55 3.43 -2.48
CA ALA A 61 -3.19 4.47 -3.41
C ALA A 61 -2.13 5.38 -2.79
N ASP A 62 -1.01 5.55 -3.47
CA ASP A 62 0.09 6.42 -3.07
C ASP A 62 0.20 7.60 -4.03
N VAL A 63 0.34 8.80 -3.51
CA VAL A 63 0.75 9.99 -4.26
C VAL A 63 2.22 10.25 -3.97
N LEU A 64 3.04 10.30 -5.03
CA LEU A 64 4.48 10.47 -4.92
C LEU A 64 4.88 11.92 -5.12
N LEU A 65 5.65 12.43 -4.17
CA LEU A 65 6.12 13.80 -4.11
C LEU A 65 7.64 13.83 -4.07
N ALA A 66 8.24 14.58 -5.00
CA ALA A 66 9.68 14.79 -5.05
C ALA A 66 10.11 15.96 -4.18
N MET A 67 11.35 15.90 -3.68
CA MET A 67 12.00 17.03 -3.02
C MET A 67 12.43 18.11 -4.02
N LYS A 68 12.47 17.80 -5.32
CA LYS A 68 12.83 18.73 -6.41
C LYS A 68 11.69 18.84 -7.40
N SER A 69 11.60 19.96 -8.08
CA SER A 69 10.61 20.19 -9.15
C SER A 69 10.80 19.20 -10.32
N PRO A 70 9.71 18.67 -10.89
CA PRO A 70 8.30 18.87 -10.48
C PRO A 70 7.99 18.11 -9.17
N VAL A 71 7.27 18.75 -8.27
CA VAL A 71 6.94 18.17 -6.95
C VAL A 71 6.08 16.92 -7.07
N PHE A 72 5.04 16.94 -7.90
CA PHE A 72 4.24 15.76 -8.19
C PHE A 72 4.98 14.86 -9.17
N ARG A 73 5.18 13.60 -8.81
CA ARG A 73 5.89 12.60 -9.62
C ARG A 73 4.96 11.52 -10.18
N GLY A 74 3.87 11.24 -9.50
CA GLY A 74 2.94 10.24 -9.96
C GLY A 74 2.08 9.63 -8.87
N VAL A 75 1.42 8.54 -9.24
CA VAL A 75 0.53 7.78 -8.37
C VAL A 75 0.83 6.30 -8.53
N ASN A 76 0.80 5.55 -7.42
CA ASN A 76 0.73 4.09 -7.44
C ASN A 76 -0.67 3.66 -6.99
N LEU A 77 -1.16 2.59 -7.56
CA LEU A 77 -2.33 1.86 -7.08
C LEU A 77 -1.94 0.40 -6.90
N THR A 78 -2.00 -0.10 -5.69
CA THR A 78 -1.50 -1.43 -5.34
C THR A 78 -2.59 -2.26 -4.66
N LEU A 79 -2.71 -3.52 -5.05
CA LEU A 79 -3.46 -4.54 -4.35
C LEU A 79 -2.46 -5.49 -3.70
N SER A 80 -2.45 -5.58 -2.38
CA SER A 80 -1.53 -6.45 -1.64
C SER A 80 -2.28 -7.45 -0.77
N THR A 81 -1.68 -8.62 -0.58
CA THR A 81 -2.23 -9.70 0.24
C THR A 81 -1.17 -10.25 1.18
N PRO A 82 -1.52 -10.61 2.43
CA PRO A 82 -0.62 -11.31 3.32
C PRO A 82 -0.29 -12.70 2.76
N ILE A 83 1.00 -13.04 2.76
CA ILE A 83 1.48 -14.39 2.44
C ILE A 83 1.36 -15.29 3.68
N TYR A 84 1.57 -14.70 4.85
CA TYR A 84 1.59 -15.38 6.13
C TYR A 84 1.11 -14.42 7.23
N GLN A 85 0.55 -14.97 8.32
CA GLN A 85 0.10 -14.16 9.46
C GLN A 85 0.36 -14.91 10.75
N THR A 86 1.03 -14.26 11.70
CA THR A 86 1.25 -14.81 13.05
C THR A 86 1.44 -13.71 14.10
N VAL A 87 1.04 -13.98 15.32
CA VAL A 87 1.38 -13.17 16.49
C VAL A 87 2.63 -13.70 17.20
N ASP A 88 3.04 -14.94 16.89
CA ASP A 88 4.26 -15.54 17.39
C ASP A 88 5.39 -15.35 16.39
N HIS A 89 6.11 -14.25 16.53
CA HIS A 89 7.15 -13.83 15.58
C HIS A 89 8.44 -13.45 16.33
N PRO A 90 9.61 -13.51 15.64
CA PRO A 90 10.91 -13.26 16.26
C PRO A 90 11.13 -11.83 16.77
N PHE A 91 10.22 -10.92 16.47
CA PHE A 91 10.29 -9.50 16.84
C PHE A 91 9.51 -9.16 18.12
N ASN A 92 9.07 -10.15 18.91
CA ASN A 92 8.31 -9.96 20.15
C ASN A 92 9.07 -9.14 21.22
N TYR A 93 10.39 -9.01 21.08
CA TYR A 93 11.20 -8.12 21.93
C TYR A 93 11.03 -6.62 21.60
N VAL A 94 10.62 -6.30 20.37
CA VAL A 94 10.42 -4.93 19.90
C VAL A 94 8.94 -4.55 19.93
N PHE A 95 8.09 -5.46 19.48
CA PHE A 95 6.65 -5.30 19.44
C PHE A 95 6.00 -6.19 20.51
N SER A 96 4.87 -5.72 21.05
CA SER A 96 4.12 -6.56 22.00
C SER A 96 3.63 -7.84 21.30
N ASN A 97 3.43 -8.92 22.07
CA ASN A 97 2.89 -10.20 21.58
C ASN A 97 1.44 -10.14 21.06
N ARG A 98 0.85 -8.94 20.97
CA ARG A 98 -0.47 -8.70 20.37
C ARG A 98 -0.37 -8.16 18.95
N VAL A 99 0.83 -7.79 18.51
CA VAL A 99 1.07 -7.28 17.16
C VAL A 99 1.12 -8.45 16.20
N LEU A 100 0.35 -8.35 15.13
CA LEU A 100 0.33 -9.32 14.06
C LEU A 100 1.45 -9.01 13.06
N TRP A 101 2.35 -9.96 12.84
CA TRP A 101 3.29 -9.92 11.73
C TRP A 101 2.66 -10.57 10.49
N GLN A 102 2.67 -9.84 9.37
CA GLN A 102 2.00 -10.27 8.16
C GLN A 102 2.78 -9.84 6.91
N PRO A 103 3.87 -10.53 6.53
CA PRO A 103 4.55 -10.24 5.28
C PRO A 103 3.58 -10.30 4.11
N THR A 104 3.65 -9.29 3.24
CA THR A 104 2.71 -9.14 2.13
C THR A 104 3.41 -9.15 0.78
N ILE A 105 2.69 -9.56 -0.25
CA ILE A 105 3.03 -9.35 -1.65
C ILE A 105 1.94 -8.51 -2.30
N GLY A 106 2.33 -7.58 -3.16
CA GLY A 106 1.43 -6.69 -3.87
C GLY A 106 1.69 -6.67 -5.37
N VAL A 107 0.63 -6.43 -6.11
CA VAL A 107 0.69 -6.12 -7.54
C VAL A 107 -0.03 -4.80 -7.78
N GLY A 108 0.43 -4.03 -8.74
CA GLY A 108 -0.18 -2.73 -8.95
C GLY A 108 0.18 -2.09 -10.27
N VAL A 109 -0.29 -0.86 -10.41
CA VAL A 109 0.02 0.01 -11.53
C VAL A 109 0.59 1.31 -11.01
N GLN A 110 1.53 1.85 -11.77
CA GLN A 110 2.14 3.15 -11.51
C GLN A 110 1.83 4.08 -12.67
N TYR A 111 1.46 5.30 -12.35
CA TYR A 111 1.44 6.40 -13.28
C TYR A 111 2.52 7.40 -12.92
N ARG A 112 3.32 7.81 -13.89
CA ARG A 112 4.34 8.86 -13.72
C ARG A 112 3.98 10.08 -14.57
N ASN A 113 4.38 11.25 -14.09
CA ASN A 113 4.01 12.54 -14.71
C ASN A 113 4.56 12.76 -16.15
N ASN A 114 5.43 11.88 -16.63
CA ASN A 114 5.86 11.80 -18.03
C ASN A 114 4.92 10.95 -18.91
N ASN A 115 3.67 10.72 -18.48
CA ASN A 115 2.66 9.87 -19.11
C ASN A 115 3.06 8.39 -19.25
N ASN A 116 3.97 7.94 -18.41
CA ASN A 116 4.41 6.56 -18.40
C ASN A 116 3.57 5.74 -17.39
N PHE A 117 2.93 4.69 -17.92
CA PHE A 117 2.24 3.68 -17.12
C PHE A 117 3.12 2.45 -16.99
N ARG A 118 3.20 1.91 -15.77
CA ARG A 118 4.02 0.76 -15.44
C ARG A 118 3.20 -0.23 -14.63
N ALA A 119 3.41 -1.52 -14.85
CA ALA A 119 3.01 -2.54 -13.89
C ALA A 119 4.05 -2.63 -12.78
N MET A 120 3.64 -3.00 -11.56
CA MET A 120 4.56 -3.17 -10.43
C MET A 120 4.25 -4.42 -9.62
N VAL A 121 5.29 -4.96 -9.00
CA VAL A 121 5.21 -5.99 -7.98
C VAL A 121 5.98 -5.51 -6.76
N GLU A 122 5.36 -5.58 -5.59
CA GLU A 122 5.91 -5.16 -4.31
C GLU A 122 5.98 -6.33 -3.34
N VAL A 123 6.99 -6.36 -2.50
CA VAL A 123 7.10 -7.31 -1.38
C VAL A 123 7.36 -6.51 -0.12
N SER A 124 6.53 -6.71 0.91
CA SER A 124 6.69 -6.06 2.20
C SER A 124 6.92 -7.12 3.27
N PRO A 125 8.17 -7.49 3.55
CA PRO A 125 8.50 -8.59 4.46
C PRO A 125 8.21 -8.26 5.93
N PHE A 126 8.26 -6.97 6.28
CA PHE A 126 8.14 -6.52 7.67
C PHE A 126 6.90 -5.64 7.82
N VAL A 127 5.73 -6.27 7.77
CA VAL A 127 4.45 -5.63 8.06
C VAL A 127 3.98 -6.07 9.43
N PHE A 128 3.78 -5.11 10.31
CA PHE A 128 3.33 -5.31 11.68
C PHE A 128 2.06 -4.52 11.91
N GLN A 129 1.03 -5.17 12.43
CA GLN A 129 -0.27 -4.56 12.64
C GLN A 129 -0.78 -4.80 14.04
N ASP A 130 -1.23 -3.75 14.71
CA ASP A 130 -2.07 -3.81 15.90
C ASP A 130 -3.48 -3.28 15.60
N ALA A 131 -4.28 -3.05 16.63
CA ALA A 131 -5.66 -2.59 16.47
C ALA A 131 -5.78 -1.17 15.87
N ALA A 132 -4.76 -0.33 16.02
CA ALA A 132 -4.80 1.10 15.68
C ALA A 132 -3.78 1.48 14.60
N PHE A 133 -2.71 0.71 14.45
CA PHE A 133 -1.57 1.09 13.63
C PHE A 133 -1.08 -0.07 12.80
N MET A 134 -0.54 0.27 11.62
CA MET A 134 0.20 -0.65 10.77
C MET A 134 1.57 -0.03 10.45
N TYR A 135 2.60 -0.84 10.59
CA TYR A 135 3.98 -0.50 10.30
C TYR A 135 4.48 -1.38 9.17
N GLU A 136 4.92 -0.79 8.08
CA GLU A 136 5.61 -1.49 7.00
C GLU A 136 7.03 -0.97 6.93
N ILE A 137 8.00 -1.87 6.95
CA ILE A 137 9.41 -1.53 6.95
C ILE A 137 10.06 -2.23 5.78
N LEU A 138 10.77 -1.46 4.94
CA LEU A 138 11.50 -1.95 3.78
C LEU A 138 10.59 -2.72 2.80
N SER A 139 9.79 -1.98 2.05
CA SER A 139 8.93 -2.53 1.00
C SER A 139 9.56 -2.27 -0.38
N PRO A 140 10.45 -3.16 -0.86
CA PRO A 140 10.99 -3.09 -2.21
C PRO A 140 9.94 -3.46 -3.24
N TYR A 141 10.05 -2.84 -4.41
CA TYR A 141 9.23 -3.17 -5.58
C TYR A 141 10.05 -3.13 -6.87
N VAL A 142 9.55 -3.84 -7.86
CA VAL A 142 10.01 -3.75 -9.25
C VAL A 142 8.86 -3.26 -10.12
N SER A 143 9.19 -2.52 -11.17
CA SER A 143 8.20 -1.99 -12.10
C SER A 143 8.66 -2.20 -13.55
N PHE A 144 7.68 -2.34 -14.43
CA PHE A 144 7.88 -2.63 -15.84
C PHE A 144 6.93 -1.75 -16.66
N ASP A 145 7.44 -1.11 -17.70
CA ASP A 145 6.58 -0.44 -18.67
C ASP A 145 6.18 -1.37 -19.83
N PHE A 146 5.35 -0.86 -20.72
CA PHE A 146 4.90 -1.63 -21.88
C PHE A 146 5.94 -1.72 -23.01
N GLU A 147 7.05 -1.00 -22.90
CA GLU A 147 8.18 -1.05 -23.83
C GLU A 147 9.25 -2.05 -23.41
N GLY A 148 9.08 -2.69 -22.24
CA GLY A 148 10.00 -3.69 -21.70
C GLY A 148 11.13 -3.10 -20.85
N ASN A 149 11.09 -1.81 -20.55
CA ASN A 149 12.01 -1.24 -19.58
C ASN A 149 11.56 -1.62 -18.17
N TYR A 150 12.52 -1.72 -17.27
CA TYR A 150 12.28 -2.05 -15.87
C TYR A 150 12.94 -1.05 -14.93
N GLY A 151 12.40 -0.98 -13.74
CA GLY A 151 12.95 -0.22 -12.65
C GLY A 151 12.71 -0.90 -11.32
N TRP A 152 13.29 -0.35 -10.29
CA TRP A 152 13.08 -0.82 -8.93
C TRP A 152 12.96 0.38 -7.99
N GLY A 153 12.31 0.16 -6.88
CA GLY A 153 12.20 1.16 -5.84
C GLY A 153 12.05 0.52 -4.48
N ILE A 154 12.09 1.34 -3.48
CA ILE A 154 11.92 0.95 -2.09
C ILE A 154 11.16 2.02 -1.31
N THR A 155 10.16 1.59 -0.57
CA THR A 155 9.56 2.37 0.51
C THR A 155 10.25 1.98 1.80
N ILE A 156 10.87 2.95 2.49
CA ILE A 156 11.74 2.65 3.63
C ILE A 156 10.91 2.33 4.86
N MET A 157 9.94 3.17 5.19
CA MET A 157 9.07 2.97 6.33
C MET A 157 7.73 3.65 6.09
N LYS A 158 6.66 2.89 6.22
CA LYS A 158 5.28 3.36 6.13
C LYS A 158 4.61 3.15 7.49
N PHE A 159 4.16 4.24 8.05
CA PHE A 159 3.39 4.24 9.29
C PHE A 159 1.96 4.62 8.97
N SER A 160 1.03 3.75 9.21
CA SER A 160 -0.38 3.97 8.91
C SER A 160 -1.22 3.94 10.18
N ALA A 161 -2.05 4.97 10.37
CA ALA A 161 -3.12 4.91 11.35
C ALA A 161 -4.32 4.19 10.73
N SER A 162 -4.85 3.19 11.42
CA SER A 162 -5.98 2.39 10.96
C SER A 162 -7.27 2.85 11.60
N PHE A 163 -8.31 2.97 10.79
CA PHE A 163 -9.66 3.24 11.24
C PHE A 163 -10.53 2.01 10.97
N GLY A 164 -11.05 1.40 11.99
CA GLY A 164 -11.91 0.24 11.88
C GLY A 164 -11.63 -0.82 12.94
N SER A 165 -12.64 -1.60 13.27
CA SER A 165 -12.50 -2.69 14.23
C SER A 165 -11.90 -3.91 13.54
N LEU A 166 -10.69 -4.26 13.88
CA LEU A 166 -10.16 -5.60 13.66
C LEU A 166 -10.77 -6.52 14.73
N LYS A 167 -11.98 -7.01 14.49
CA LYS A 167 -12.57 -8.10 15.26
C LYS A 167 -12.26 -9.43 14.61
#